data_5baf234f9ef18326f6ca040d869528d1
#
_entry.id   5baf234f9ef18326f6ca040d869528d1
#
_cell.length_a   1.000
_cell.length_b   1.000
_cell.length_c   1.000
_cell.angle_alpha   90.00
_cell.angle_beta   90.00
_cell.angle_gamma   90.00
#
_symmetry.space_group_name_H-M   'P 1'
#
loop_
_entity.id
_entity.type
_entity.pdbx_description
1 polymer ?
#
loop_
_entity_poly.entity_id
_entity_poly.type
_entity_poly.pdbx_seq_one_letter_code
_entity_poly.pdbx_strand_id
1 'polypeptide(L)'
;MCIRDSPNTRPSKYHTRFDGYTDQVLPTIQEALLPRHEGLVFAIACTPQGYVPTHNKAFSHALTGDAQVDAVQNRTKRKFDDRTGIRCGSHQQAVLLQTYTRDTGELMHDLSVPIMVKGRHWGGLRLGYKPEGAKAGR
;
A
#
# COMPACT_ATOMS: atom_id res chain seq x y z
N MET A 1 9.75 14.97 5.58
CA MET A 1 8.52 14.24 5.90
C MET A 1 8.72 13.47 7.19
N CYS A 2 7.89 13.70 8.18
CA CYS A 2 8.03 13.08 9.48
C CYS A 2 6.93 12.04 9.68
N ILE A 3 7.32 10.79 9.80
CA ILE A 3 6.42 9.68 10.09
C ILE A 3 6.54 9.38 11.58
N ARG A 4 5.44 9.46 12.30
CA ARG A 4 5.41 9.26 13.74
C ARG A 4 4.68 7.98 14.11
N ASP A 5 5.18 7.32 15.14
CA ASP A 5 4.55 6.13 15.68
C ASP A 5 3.21 6.47 16.34
N SER A 6 2.23 5.61 16.14
CA SER A 6 0.93 5.69 16.82
C SER A 6 0.93 4.61 17.91
N PRO A 7 1.02 4.97 19.19
CA PRO A 7 1.19 3.98 20.25
C PRO A 7 -0.03 3.07 20.42
N ASN A 8 0.22 1.91 21.00
CA ASN A 8 -0.82 0.96 21.40
C ASN A 8 -1.64 0.38 20.23
N THR A 9 -1.04 0.28 19.05
CA THR A 9 -1.71 -0.36 17.90
C THR A 9 -1.04 -1.68 17.54
N ARG A 10 -1.85 -2.64 17.07
CA ARG A 10 -1.39 -3.91 16.51
C ARG A 10 -2.25 -4.25 15.30
N PRO A 11 -1.68 -4.33 14.09
CA PRO A 11 -0.28 -4.07 13.75
C PRO A 11 0.15 -2.64 14.04
N SER A 12 1.46 -2.41 14.07
CA SER A 12 2.01 -1.08 14.37
C SER A 12 1.57 -0.08 13.31
N LYS A 13 1.11 1.06 13.76
CA LYS A 13 0.63 2.14 12.91
C LYS A 13 1.43 3.41 13.12
N TYR A 14 1.35 4.26 12.12
CA TYR A 14 2.09 5.51 12.07
C TYR A 14 1.16 6.64 11.65
N HIS A 15 1.63 7.87 11.70
CA HIS A 15 0.87 9.01 11.23
C HIS A 15 1.80 10.10 10.70
N THR A 16 1.26 10.97 9.85
CA THR A 16 1.97 12.12 9.29
C THR A 16 1.03 13.31 9.26
N ARG A 17 1.60 14.49 8.97
CA ARG A 17 0.79 15.70 8.81
C ARG A 17 -0.11 15.65 7.58
N PHE A 18 0.26 14.88 6.56
CA PHE A 18 -0.54 14.83 5.32
C PHE A 18 -1.63 13.76 5.35
N ASP A 19 -1.75 12.95 6.41
CA ASP A 19 -2.74 11.86 6.47
C ASP A 19 -4.17 12.37 6.27
N GLY A 20 -4.53 13.49 6.86
CA GLY A 20 -5.86 14.05 6.70
C GLY A 20 -6.19 14.35 5.25
N TYR A 21 -5.23 14.90 4.51
CA TYR A 21 -5.38 15.18 3.09
C TYR A 21 -5.47 13.90 2.27
N THR A 22 -4.59 12.95 2.51
CA THR A 22 -4.59 11.68 1.76
C THR A 22 -5.84 10.86 2.03
N ASP A 23 -6.36 10.89 3.24
CA ASP A 23 -7.59 10.19 3.59
C ASP A 23 -8.81 10.76 2.84
N GLN A 24 -8.76 12.02 2.45
CA GLN A 24 -9.82 12.66 1.66
C GLN A 24 -9.66 12.43 0.16
N VAL A 25 -8.42 12.46 -0.34
CA VAL A 25 -8.14 12.53 -1.78
C VAL A 25 -7.87 11.16 -2.40
N LEU A 26 -7.06 10.33 -1.72
CA LEU A 26 -6.61 9.06 -2.29
C LEU A 26 -7.73 8.03 -2.52
N PRO A 27 -8.75 7.89 -1.66
CA PRO A 27 -9.77 6.88 -1.89
C PRO A 27 -10.44 6.99 -3.26
N THR A 28 -10.78 8.20 -3.69
CA THR A 28 -11.40 8.40 -5.00
C THR A 28 -10.49 7.91 -6.14
N ILE A 29 -9.20 8.16 -6.04
CA ILE A 29 -8.23 7.77 -7.06
C ILE A 29 -7.94 6.28 -6.99
N GLN A 30 -7.61 5.79 -5.80
CA GLN A 30 -7.18 4.42 -5.60
C GLN A 30 -8.29 3.41 -5.84
N GLU A 31 -9.50 3.70 -5.32
CA GLU A 31 -10.63 2.78 -5.51
C GLU A 31 -11.08 2.72 -6.97
N ALA A 32 -10.94 3.80 -7.72
CA ALA A 32 -11.29 3.83 -9.13
C ALA A 32 -10.35 2.97 -9.99
N LEU A 33 -9.14 2.69 -9.52
CA LEU A 33 -8.17 1.87 -10.24
C LEU A 33 -8.47 0.38 -10.13
N LEU A 34 -9.01 -0.06 -9.00
CA LEU A 34 -9.21 -1.49 -8.71
C LEU A 34 -10.05 -2.22 -9.77
N PRO A 35 -11.21 -1.69 -10.22
CA PRO A 35 -12.03 -2.40 -11.20
C PRO A 35 -11.46 -2.37 -12.61
N ARG A 36 -10.38 -1.65 -12.86
CA ARG A 36 -9.78 -1.57 -14.20
C ARG A 36 -9.08 -2.84 -14.63
N HIS A 37 -8.75 -3.70 -13.66
CA HIS A 37 -8.16 -5.00 -13.96
C HIS A 37 -8.63 -5.98 -12.87
N GLU A 38 -9.23 -7.10 -13.29
CA GLU A 38 -9.82 -8.04 -12.35
C GLU A 38 -8.82 -8.72 -11.42
N GLY A 39 -7.53 -8.75 -11.80
CA GLY A 39 -6.48 -9.35 -10.98
C GLY A 39 -5.92 -8.43 -9.91
N LEU A 40 -6.29 -7.15 -9.90
CA LEU A 40 -5.76 -6.20 -8.92
C LEU A 40 -6.27 -6.53 -7.53
N VAL A 41 -5.34 -6.61 -6.58
CA VAL A 41 -5.64 -6.81 -5.16
C VAL A 41 -5.62 -5.48 -4.43
N PHE A 42 -4.66 -4.62 -4.76
CA PHE A 42 -4.60 -3.28 -4.17
C PHE A 42 -4.01 -2.27 -5.15
N ALA A 43 -4.34 -1.00 -4.91
CA ALA A 43 -3.81 0.14 -5.65
C ALA A 43 -3.61 1.25 -4.63
N ILE A 44 -2.37 1.53 -4.25
CA ILE A 44 -2.06 2.41 -3.12
C ILE A 44 -0.84 3.28 -3.38
N ALA A 45 -0.85 4.46 -2.77
CA ALA A 45 0.31 5.34 -2.73
C ALA A 45 1.14 5.02 -1.48
N CYS A 46 2.47 5.08 -1.61
CA CYS A 46 3.39 4.86 -0.50
C CYS A 46 4.56 5.83 -0.56
N THR A 47 5.12 6.13 0.60
CA THR A 47 6.29 7.01 0.70
C THR A 47 7.58 6.23 0.44
N PRO A 48 8.72 6.92 0.26
CA PRO A 48 10.00 6.23 0.12
C PRO A 48 10.37 5.36 1.31
N GLN A 49 9.77 5.60 2.47
CA GLN A 49 10.00 4.79 3.67
C GLN A 49 9.03 3.60 3.77
N GLY A 50 8.19 3.41 2.75
CA GLY A 50 7.22 2.32 2.73
C GLY A 50 5.94 2.60 3.51
N TYR A 51 5.74 3.83 3.94
CA TYR A 51 4.52 4.20 4.67
C TYR A 51 3.33 4.35 3.72
N VAL A 52 2.21 3.73 4.08
CA VAL A 52 0.95 3.80 3.33
C VAL A 52 -0.06 4.62 4.14
N PRO A 53 -0.24 5.91 3.82
CA PRO A 53 -1.14 6.76 4.60
C PRO A 53 -2.60 6.34 4.51
N THR A 54 -3.03 5.84 3.34
CA THR A 54 -4.42 5.46 3.09
C THR A 54 -4.45 4.25 2.20
N HIS A 55 -4.81 3.10 2.76
CA HIS A 55 -4.96 1.87 1.99
C HIS A 55 -6.34 1.80 1.34
N ASN A 56 -6.54 0.84 0.46
CA ASN A 56 -7.85 0.58 -0.13
C ASN A 56 -8.87 0.24 0.97
N LYS A 57 -10.13 0.53 0.71
CA LYS A 57 -11.21 0.28 1.68
C LYS A 57 -11.27 -1.15 2.14
N ALA A 58 -11.02 -2.11 1.24
CA ALA A 58 -11.03 -3.53 1.57
C ALA A 58 -9.98 -3.91 2.64
N PHE A 59 -8.94 -3.09 2.79
CA PHE A 59 -7.86 -3.32 3.76
C PHE A 59 -7.77 -2.20 4.81
N SER A 60 -8.88 -1.51 5.02
CA SER A 60 -8.97 -0.41 6.00
C SER A 60 -10.13 -0.64 6.96
N HIS A 61 -10.42 -1.89 7.29
CA HIS A 61 -11.45 -2.23 8.27
C HIS A 61 -11.05 -1.74 9.65
N ALA A 62 -12.03 -1.49 10.50
CA ALA A 62 -11.78 -1.06 11.87
C ALA A 62 -10.99 -2.14 12.62
N LEU A 63 -10.15 -1.72 13.55
CA LEU A 63 -9.40 -2.64 14.40
C LEU A 63 -10.38 -3.44 15.29
N THR A 64 -10.18 -4.76 15.33
CA THR A 64 -11.05 -5.67 16.07
C THR A 64 -10.48 -6.07 17.43
N GLY A 65 -9.17 -5.85 17.65
CA GLY A 65 -8.45 -6.35 18.81
C GLY A 65 -7.83 -7.73 18.58
N ASP A 66 -8.20 -8.42 17.50
CA ASP A 66 -7.57 -9.67 17.08
C ASP A 66 -6.41 -9.34 16.13
N ALA A 67 -5.18 -9.55 16.59
CA ALA A 67 -4.00 -9.16 15.84
C ALA A 67 -3.89 -9.87 14.48
N GLN A 68 -4.35 -11.11 14.38
CA GLN A 68 -4.28 -11.86 13.13
C GLN A 68 -5.29 -11.32 12.11
N VAL A 69 -6.51 -11.05 12.54
CA VAL A 69 -7.53 -10.45 11.68
C VAL A 69 -7.10 -9.07 11.24
N ASP A 70 -6.62 -8.26 12.17
CA ASP A 70 -6.24 -6.87 11.90
C ASP A 70 -5.02 -6.78 10.99
N ALA A 71 -4.10 -7.73 11.08
CA ALA A 71 -2.93 -7.76 10.18
C ALA A 71 -3.33 -7.93 8.72
N VAL A 72 -4.44 -8.60 8.45
CA VAL A 72 -4.94 -8.85 7.09
C VAL A 72 -5.91 -7.76 6.64
N GLN A 73 -6.85 -7.36 7.51
CA GLN A 73 -7.96 -6.50 7.14
C GLN A 73 -7.74 -5.01 7.43
N ASN A 74 -6.71 -4.69 8.20
CA ASN A 74 -6.38 -3.30 8.52
C ASN A 74 -4.94 -3.02 8.19
N ARG A 75 -4.70 -2.57 6.96
CA ARG A 75 -3.35 -2.33 6.44
C ARG A 75 -3.04 -0.85 6.26
N THR A 76 -4.03 0.01 6.46
CA THR A 76 -3.82 1.46 6.36
C THR A 76 -2.92 1.99 7.46
N LYS A 77 -2.15 3.03 7.18
CA LYS A 77 -1.25 3.71 8.13
C LYS A 77 -0.15 2.80 8.68
N ARG A 78 0.24 1.81 7.90
CA ARG A 78 1.35 0.91 8.22
C ARG A 78 2.57 1.25 7.38
N LYS A 79 3.73 0.85 7.87
CA LYS A 79 4.97 0.85 7.09
C LYS A 79 5.21 -0.54 6.55
N PHE A 80 5.28 -0.64 5.24
CA PHE A 80 5.73 -1.85 4.55
C PHE A 80 7.17 -1.61 4.15
N ASP A 81 8.06 -1.66 5.13
CA ASP A 81 9.46 -1.28 4.99
C ASP A 81 10.37 -2.45 4.64
N ASP A 82 9.81 -3.54 4.14
CA ASP A 82 10.56 -4.58 3.49
C ASP A 82 11.16 -4.08 2.18
N ARG A 83 12.01 -4.89 1.55
CA ARG A 83 12.71 -4.50 0.32
C ARG A 83 11.73 -4.06 -0.77
N THR A 84 10.65 -4.79 -0.98
CA THR A 84 9.69 -4.48 -2.03
C THR A 84 8.99 -3.14 -1.76
N GLY A 85 8.50 -2.93 -0.55
CA GLY A 85 7.81 -1.70 -0.17
C GLY A 85 8.70 -0.47 -0.26
N ILE A 86 9.93 -0.58 0.20
CA ILE A 86 10.89 0.53 0.12
C ILE A 86 11.19 0.86 -1.34
N ARG A 87 11.40 -0.14 -2.19
CA ARG A 87 11.69 0.11 -3.60
C ARG A 87 10.50 0.72 -4.34
N CYS A 88 9.29 0.30 -4.02
CA CYS A 88 8.08 0.89 -4.61
C CYS A 88 8.02 2.40 -4.39
N GLY A 89 8.30 2.83 -3.18
CA GLY A 89 8.21 4.25 -2.83
C GLY A 89 9.44 5.07 -3.19
N SER A 90 10.59 4.43 -3.34
CA SER A 90 11.87 5.17 -3.48
C SER A 90 12.40 5.24 -4.91
N HIS A 91 12.04 4.30 -5.81
CA HIS A 91 12.57 4.32 -7.15
C HIS A 91 12.03 5.48 -7.97
N GLN A 92 12.80 5.90 -8.97
CA GLN A 92 12.39 6.95 -9.89
C GLN A 92 12.44 6.49 -11.35
N GLN A 93 12.37 5.18 -11.57
CA GLN A 93 12.25 4.62 -12.91
C GLN A 93 10.82 4.85 -13.43
N ALA A 94 10.64 4.85 -14.75
CA ALA A 94 9.31 5.04 -15.32
C ALA A 94 8.32 4.00 -14.79
N VAL A 95 8.76 2.75 -14.67
CA VAL A 95 7.97 1.63 -14.14
C VAL A 95 8.91 0.66 -13.47
N LEU A 96 8.50 0.07 -12.36
CA LEU A 96 9.24 -0.99 -11.70
C LEU A 96 8.29 -2.15 -11.42
N LEU A 97 8.65 -3.33 -11.93
CA LEU A 97 7.92 -4.57 -11.64
C LEU A 97 8.73 -5.40 -10.65
N GLN A 98 8.10 -5.81 -9.57
CA GLN A 98 8.69 -6.70 -8.58
C GLN A 98 7.78 -7.91 -8.34
N THR A 99 8.37 -9.01 -7.96
CA THR A 99 7.64 -10.21 -7.52
C THR A 99 8.08 -10.52 -6.10
N TYR A 100 7.14 -10.73 -5.22
CA TYR A 100 7.44 -10.93 -3.80
C TYR A 100 6.38 -11.80 -3.13
N THR A 101 6.72 -12.32 -1.95
CA THR A 101 5.77 -13.03 -1.11
C THR A 101 5.23 -12.07 -0.05
N ARG A 102 3.92 -11.94 0.03
CA ARG A 102 3.27 -11.09 1.03
C ARG A 102 3.46 -11.65 2.44
N ASP A 103 3.21 -10.79 3.43
CA ASP A 103 3.21 -11.20 4.84
C ASP A 103 2.16 -12.29 5.13
N THR A 104 1.16 -12.45 4.26
CA THR A 104 0.17 -13.52 4.34
C THR A 104 0.60 -14.81 3.66
N GLY A 105 1.77 -14.84 3.04
CA GLY A 105 2.30 -16.02 2.34
C GLY A 105 1.96 -16.08 0.85
N GLU A 106 1.15 -15.17 0.33
CA GLU A 106 0.79 -15.17 -1.08
C GLU A 106 1.89 -14.59 -1.94
N LEU A 107 2.09 -15.20 -3.12
CA LEU A 107 2.97 -14.64 -4.15
C LEU A 107 2.24 -13.53 -4.88
N MET A 108 2.91 -12.39 -5.06
CA MET A 108 2.33 -11.21 -5.68
C MET A 108 3.28 -10.59 -6.67
N HIS A 109 2.73 -9.99 -7.70
CA HIS A 109 3.43 -9.01 -8.52
C HIS A 109 3.08 -7.61 -8.03
N ASP A 110 4.04 -6.71 -8.15
CA ASP A 110 3.91 -5.33 -7.73
C ASP A 110 4.46 -4.43 -8.81
N LEU A 111 3.59 -3.66 -9.43
CA LEU A 111 3.96 -2.69 -10.45
C LEU A 111 3.87 -1.31 -9.83
N SER A 112 4.96 -0.55 -9.89
CA SER A 112 4.97 0.77 -9.28
C SER A 112 5.51 1.84 -10.21
N VAL A 113 4.98 3.06 -10.05
CA VAL A 113 5.40 4.25 -10.77
C VAL A 113 5.64 5.37 -9.78
N PRO A 114 6.61 6.27 -10.06
CA PRO A 114 6.87 7.38 -9.15
C PRO A 114 5.69 8.35 -9.09
N ILE A 115 5.43 8.90 -7.91
CA ILE A 115 4.50 10.00 -7.71
C ILE A 115 5.30 11.27 -7.55
N MET A 116 5.08 12.23 -8.44
CA MET A 116 5.71 13.53 -8.40
C MET A 116 4.69 14.56 -7.93
N VAL A 117 5.06 15.38 -6.97
CA VAL A 117 4.22 16.47 -6.48
C VAL A 117 5.00 17.78 -6.63
N LYS A 118 4.50 18.65 -7.45
CA LYS A 118 5.16 19.93 -7.75
C LYS A 118 6.64 19.76 -8.13
N GLY A 119 6.92 18.78 -8.97
CA GLY A 119 8.26 18.49 -9.45
C GLY A 119 9.15 17.73 -8.47
N ARG A 120 8.66 17.38 -7.31
CA ARG A 120 9.41 16.61 -6.30
C ARG A 120 8.90 15.19 -6.19
N HIS A 121 9.81 14.26 -6.04
CA HIS A 121 9.47 12.86 -5.83
C HIS A 121 8.88 12.68 -4.43
N TRP A 122 7.59 12.33 -4.38
CA TRP A 122 6.87 12.13 -3.11
C TRP A 122 6.92 10.68 -2.66
N GLY A 123 6.83 9.75 -3.60
CA GLY A 123 6.76 8.32 -3.31
C GLY A 123 6.42 7.55 -4.56
N GLY A 124 5.63 6.49 -4.42
CA GLY A 124 5.22 5.65 -5.54
C GLY A 124 3.77 5.22 -5.44
N LEU A 125 3.17 4.95 -6.58
CA LEU A 125 1.88 4.28 -6.67
C LEU A 125 2.16 2.82 -6.95
N ARG A 126 1.67 1.91 -6.10
CA ARG A 126 1.83 0.47 -6.22
C ARG A 126 0.53 -0.17 -6.65
N LEU A 127 0.61 -1.06 -7.64
CA LEU A 127 -0.49 -1.91 -8.03
C LEU A 127 -0.08 -3.35 -7.71
N GLY A 128 -0.80 -3.98 -6.78
CA GLY A 128 -0.54 -5.36 -6.41
C GLY A 128 -1.53 -6.29 -7.08
N TYR A 129 -1.03 -7.35 -7.71
CA TYR A 129 -1.89 -8.31 -8.37
C TYR A 129 -1.30 -9.72 -8.25
N LYS A 130 -2.17 -10.71 -8.34
CA LYS A 130 -1.73 -12.10 -8.28
C LYS A 130 -1.14 -12.51 -9.62
N PRO A 131 -0.08 -13.34 -9.62
CA PRO A 131 0.47 -13.86 -10.87
C PRO A 131 -0.59 -14.60 -11.67
N GLU A 132 -0.47 -14.50 -12.97
CA GLU A 132 -1.32 -15.28 -13.87
C GLU A 132 -1.14 -16.76 -13.56
N GLY A 133 -2.23 -17.51 -13.51
CA GLY A 133 -2.20 -18.91 -13.09
C GLY A 133 -2.38 -19.10 -11.59
N ALA A 134 -2.05 -18.11 -10.77
CA ALA A 134 -2.31 -18.15 -9.33
C ALA A 134 -3.73 -17.71 -9.01
N LYS A 135 -4.50 -17.34 -9.98
CA LYS A 135 -5.95 -17.15 -9.85
C LYS A 135 -6.60 -18.51 -9.75
N ALA A 136 -6.17 -19.21 -8.78
CA ALA A 136 -6.71 -20.51 -8.47
C ALA A 136 -8.19 -20.37 -8.25
N GLY A 137 -8.92 -21.29 -8.34
CA GLY A 137 -10.35 -21.20 -8.22
C GLY A 137 -11.03 -20.70 -9.49
N ARG A 138 -10.22 -20.29 -10.44
CA ARG A 138 -10.75 -20.16 -11.78
C ARG A 138 -11.26 -21.48 -12.27
#